data_bbdd027a1e7cdc923289b020ca8e902b
#
_entry.id   bbdd027a1e7cdc923289b020ca8e902b
#
_cell.length_a   1.000
_cell.length_b   1.000
_cell.length_c   1.000
_cell.angle_alpha   90.00
_cell.angle_beta   90.00
_cell.angle_gamma   90.00
#
_symmetry.space_group_name_H-M   'P 1'
#
loop_
_entity.id
_entity.type
_entity.pdbx_description
1 polymer ?
#
loop_
_entity_poly.entity_id
_entity_poly.type
_entity_poly.pdbx_seq_one_letter_code
_entity_poly.pdbx_strand_id
1 'polypeptide(L)' 'MMNGKRLEILRHLSTELLLDMIDNINELSEESQQKALEEITYILLEREVKANEE' A
#
# COMPACT_ATOMS: atom_id res chain seq x y z
N MET A 1 -1.48 14.96 -1.19
CA MET A 1 -2.57 14.32 -1.90
C MET A 1 -2.11 13.04 -2.58
N MET A 2 -2.82 11.94 -2.37
CA MET A 2 -2.44 10.68 -2.99
C MET A 2 -2.76 10.68 -4.48
N ASN A 3 -1.85 10.07 -5.25
CA ASN A 3 -2.05 9.96 -6.68
C ASN A 3 -2.98 8.78 -6.98
N GLY A 4 -4.12 9.06 -7.63
CA GLY A 4 -5.10 8.04 -7.94
C GLY A 4 -4.56 6.92 -8.82
N LYS A 5 -3.63 7.25 -9.72
CA LYS A 5 -3.00 6.26 -10.57
C LYS A 5 -2.16 5.27 -9.78
N ARG A 6 -1.44 5.78 -8.79
CA ARG A 6 -0.61 4.91 -7.94
C ARG A 6 -1.47 3.97 -7.13
N LEU A 7 -2.55 4.49 -6.56
CA LEU A 7 -3.47 3.65 -5.79
C LEU A 7 -4.09 2.56 -6.67
N GLU A 8 -4.42 2.90 -7.90
CA GLU A 8 -4.98 1.94 -8.83
C GLU A 8 -4.00 0.82 -9.14
N ILE A 9 -2.74 1.18 -9.36
CA ILE A 9 -1.70 0.19 -9.61
C ILE A 9 -1.53 -0.72 -8.38
N LEU A 10 -1.45 -0.12 -7.20
CA LEU A 10 -1.28 -0.87 -5.97
C LEU A 10 -2.44 -1.83 -5.71
N ARG A 11 -3.65 -1.45 -6.09
CA ARG A 11 -4.82 -2.30 -5.92
C ARG A 11 -4.75 -3.58 -6.74
N HIS A 12 -3.98 -3.58 -7.81
CA HIS A 12 -3.82 -4.76 -8.65
C HIS A 12 -2.70 -5.67 -8.17
N LEU A 13 -1.93 -5.24 -7.21
CA LEU A 13 -0.84 -6.04 -6.66
C LEU A 13 -1.34 -6.99 -5.58
N SER A 14 -0.68 -8.13 -5.45
CA SER A 14 -1.04 -9.07 -4.40
C SER A 14 -0.66 -8.51 -3.03
N THR A 15 -1.33 -8.99 -1.99
CA THR A 15 -1.02 -8.58 -0.62
C THR A 15 0.42 -8.94 -0.27
N GLU A 16 0.88 -10.10 -0.72
CA GLU A 16 2.25 -10.54 -0.49
C GLU A 16 3.27 -9.55 -1.08
N LEU A 17 2.99 -9.08 -2.30
CA LEU A 17 3.85 -8.12 -2.94
C LEU A 17 3.86 -6.78 -2.22
N LEU A 18 2.71 -6.35 -1.72
CA LEU A 18 2.62 -5.12 -0.95
C LEU A 18 3.44 -5.21 0.33
N LEU A 19 3.39 -6.35 1.01
CA LEU A 19 4.18 -6.56 2.21
C LEU A 19 5.67 -6.56 1.90
N ASP A 20 6.04 -7.13 0.76
CA ASP A 20 7.42 -7.14 0.31
C ASP A 20 7.93 -5.72 0.06
N MET A 21 7.08 -4.86 -0.48
CA MET A 21 7.42 -3.46 -0.69
C MET A 21 7.68 -2.75 0.64
N ILE A 22 6.93 -3.08 1.67
CA ILE A 22 7.15 -2.51 3.00
C ILE A 22 8.50 -2.95 3.55
N ASP A 23 8.88 -4.19 3.34
CA ASP A 23 10.18 -4.69 3.79
C ASP A 23 11.35 -3.95 3.14
N ASN A 24 11.15 -3.47 1.92
CA ASN A 24 12.19 -2.78 1.18
C ASN A 24 12.08 -1.25 1.27
N ILE A 25 11.15 -0.76 2.08
CA ILE A 25 10.86 0.66 2.14
C ILE A 25 12.01 1.48 2.68
N ASN A 26 12.91 0.85 3.45
CA ASN A 26 14.06 1.53 4.03
C ASN A 26 15.03 2.07 2.98
N GLU A 27 14.94 1.60 1.76
CA GLU A 27 15.78 2.07 0.67
C GLU A 27 15.33 3.40 0.12
N LEU A 28 14.14 3.84 0.49
CA LEU A 28 13.59 5.11 0.03
C LEU A 28 13.92 6.23 1.00
N SER A 29 13.79 7.47 0.54
CA SER A 29 13.92 8.62 1.42
C SER A 29 12.78 8.62 2.45
N GLU A 30 12.97 9.32 3.57
CA GLU A 30 11.96 9.37 4.62
C GLU A 30 10.60 9.84 4.10
N GLU A 31 10.62 10.83 3.23
CA GLU A 31 9.38 11.36 2.67
C GLU A 31 8.67 10.32 1.81
N SER A 32 9.44 9.62 0.98
CA SER A 32 8.87 8.56 0.14
C SER A 32 8.41 7.38 0.97
N GLN A 33 9.13 7.07 2.04
CA GLN A 33 8.73 5.99 2.96
C GLN A 33 7.35 6.27 3.55
N GLN A 34 7.13 7.50 4.03
CA GLN A 34 5.85 7.87 4.62
C GLN A 34 4.71 7.75 3.62
N LYS A 35 4.93 8.25 2.42
CA LYS A 35 3.90 8.19 1.38
C LYS A 35 3.58 6.74 1.00
N ALA A 36 4.62 5.94 0.84
CA ALA A 36 4.41 4.53 0.46
C ALA A 36 3.69 3.78 1.56
N LEU A 37 4.06 4.00 2.82
CA LEU A 37 3.40 3.35 3.94
C LEU A 37 1.92 3.73 4.00
N GLU A 38 1.60 5.00 3.82
CA GLU A 38 0.21 5.45 3.83
C GLU A 38 -0.61 4.78 2.73
N GLU A 39 -0.06 4.74 1.53
CA GLU A 39 -0.76 4.15 0.40
C GLU A 39 -0.96 2.64 0.57
N ILE A 40 0.09 1.95 0.96
CA ILE A 40 0.03 0.50 1.13
C ILE A 40 -0.89 0.14 2.29
N THR A 41 -0.79 0.85 3.40
CA THR A 41 -1.64 0.61 4.55
C THR A 41 -3.11 0.82 4.19
N TYR A 42 -3.40 1.86 3.43
CA TYR A 42 -4.76 2.13 2.97
C TYR A 42 -5.33 0.95 2.18
N ILE A 43 -4.53 0.42 1.25
CA ILE A 43 -4.96 -0.71 0.42
C ILE A 43 -5.19 -1.96 1.26
N LEU A 44 -4.29 -2.24 2.19
CA LEU A 44 -4.41 -3.42 3.04
C LEU A 44 -5.64 -3.34 3.95
N LEU A 45 -5.89 -2.16 4.51
CA LEU A 45 -7.07 -1.95 5.35
C LEU A 45 -8.35 -2.13 4.54
N GLU A 46 -8.36 -1.62 3.31
CA GLU A 46 -9.52 -1.75 2.44
C GLU A 46 -9.82 -3.22 2.17
N ARG A 47 -8.79 -4.02 1.95
CA ARG A 47 -8.95 -5.46 1.71
C ARG A 47 -9.47 -6.19 2.95
N GLU A 48 -8.98 -5.79 4.11
CA GLU A 48 -9.41 -6.39 5.36
C GLU A 48 -10.88 -6.08 5.65
N VAL A 49 -11.28 -4.83 5.44
CA VAL A 49 -12.68 -4.45 5.62
C VAL A 49 -13.60 -5.25 4.70
N LYS A 50 -13.21 -5.40 3.45
CA LYS A 50 -14.01 -6.15 2.49
C LYS A 50 -14.13 -7.63 2.88
N ALA A 51 -13.06 -8.19 3.40
CA ALA A 51 -13.07 -9.58 3.84
C ALA A 51 -14.01 -9.78 5.02
N ASN A 52 -14.12 -8.77 5.88
CA ASN A 52 -14.98 -8.84 7.07
C ASN A 52 -16.44 -8.51 6.79
N GLU A 53 -16.75 -7.96 5.63
CA GLU A 53 -18.12 -7.60 5.29
C GLU A 53 -18.98 -8.81 4.92
N GLU A 54 -18.37 -9.94 4.70
CA GLU A 54 -19.10 -11.16 4.45
C GLU A 54 -19.47 -11.85 5.76
#